data_c88dcee2eb758d44bdd7c2928862c182
#
_entry.id   c88dcee2eb758d44bdd7c2928862c182
#
_cell.length_a   1.000
_cell.length_b   1.000
_cell.length_c   1.000
_cell.angle_alpha   90.00
_cell.angle_beta   90.00
_cell.angle_gamma   90.00
#
_symmetry.space_group_name_H-M   'P 1'
#
loop_
_entity.id
_entity.type
_entity.pdbx_description
1 polymer ?
#
loop_
_entity_poly.entity_id
_entity_poly.type
_entity_poly.pdbx_seq_one_letter_code
_entity_poly.pdbx_strand_id
1 'polypeptide(L)'
;MADAEMQSAAGNASITLWGRRNSSNVRKVLWCAEEAGVAYTSIEVGGAFGRNDTPEYRALNPNGLVPTMQDGELVLWESNAIVRYLAAQYAPALYPQAPAERALGDRWMDWTTSTFAGVFRDLFWGVLRTPQAERDPARIAAALARSGDLLARADAALAQQPYLSGAQFAMGDIPLGSFIYAWFEMPIERPELPHLQAWYQRLRARPAYQRGVMTALT
;
A
#
# COMPACT_ATOMS: atom_id res chain seq x y z
N MET A 1 18.48 21.96 37.53
CA MET A 1 17.44 20.94 37.34
C MET A 1 16.36 21.34 36.31
N ALA A 2 16.45 22.52 35.68
CA ALA A 2 15.54 22.97 34.62
C ALA A 2 16.01 22.61 33.20
N ASP A 3 17.29 22.26 33.03
CA ASP A 3 17.85 21.96 31.69
C ASP A 3 17.73 20.49 31.27
N ALA A 4 17.34 19.59 32.18
CA ALA A 4 17.17 18.17 31.90
C ALA A 4 15.72 17.84 31.39
N GLU A 5 14.77 18.71 31.64
CA GLU A 5 13.38 18.56 31.16
C GLU A 5 13.16 19.11 29.75
N MET A 6 14.07 19.93 29.22
CA MET A 6 14.00 20.49 27.87
C MET A 6 14.55 19.59 26.77
N GLN A 7 15.28 18.51 27.10
CA GLN A 7 15.81 17.57 26.13
C GLN A 7 14.93 16.34 25.88
N SER A 8 13.84 16.17 26.62
CA SER A 8 12.85 15.09 26.42
C SER A 8 11.68 15.47 25.47
N ALA A 9 11.65 16.72 25.02
CA ALA A 9 10.67 17.22 24.07
C ALA A 9 11.27 17.41 22.66
N ALA A 10 12.30 16.65 22.29
CA ALA A 10 12.72 16.51 20.90
C ALA A 10 11.62 15.75 20.14
N GLY A 11 10.62 16.49 19.80
CA GLY A 11 9.62 16.46 18.79
C GLY A 11 9.28 15.07 18.25
N ASN A 12 8.20 14.49 18.73
CA ASN A 12 7.31 13.69 17.91
C ASN A 12 6.72 14.63 16.83
N ALA A 13 7.46 14.93 15.78
CA ALA A 13 6.93 15.56 14.60
C ALA A 13 5.88 14.59 14.06
N SER A 14 4.60 14.87 14.31
CA SER A 14 3.52 14.01 13.90
C SER A 14 3.44 14.07 12.39
N ILE A 15 3.74 12.95 11.74
CA ILE A 15 3.54 12.80 10.29
C ILE A 15 2.07 13.06 9.99
N THR A 16 1.78 13.84 8.95
CA THR A 16 0.43 14.03 8.44
C THR A 16 0.27 13.26 7.13
N LEU A 17 -0.79 12.45 7.05
CA LEU A 17 -1.13 11.63 5.90
C LEU A 17 -2.49 12.05 5.35
N TRP A 18 -2.53 12.51 4.11
CA TRP A 18 -3.77 12.84 3.40
C TRP A 18 -4.19 11.69 2.49
N GLY A 19 -5.42 11.23 2.66
CA GLY A 19 -6.02 10.25 1.79
C GLY A 19 -7.07 9.37 2.48
N ARG A 20 -8.02 8.89 1.69
CA ARG A 20 -9.07 7.98 2.18
C ARG A 20 -8.52 6.58 2.44
N ARG A 21 -8.90 5.98 3.55
CA ARG A 21 -8.40 4.66 3.99
C ARG A 21 -8.74 3.50 3.04
N ASN A 22 -9.78 3.63 2.22
CA ASN A 22 -10.18 2.62 1.23
C ASN A 22 -9.42 2.71 -0.12
N SER A 23 -8.43 3.58 -0.25
CA SER A 23 -7.52 3.63 -1.40
C SER A 23 -6.37 2.64 -1.21
N SER A 24 -6.13 1.76 -2.19
CA SER A 24 -4.99 0.82 -2.13
C SER A 24 -3.66 1.53 -2.00
N ASN A 25 -3.49 2.71 -2.63
CA ASN A 25 -2.27 3.49 -2.51
C ASN A 25 -2.11 4.13 -1.12
N VAL A 26 -3.20 4.55 -0.48
CA VAL A 26 -3.17 5.07 0.90
C VAL A 26 -2.86 3.93 1.88
N ARG A 27 -3.45 2.75 1.69
CA ARG A 27 -3.16 1.56 2.50
C ARG A 27 -1.68 1.19 2.53
N LYS A 28 -0.94 1.34 1.42
CA LYS A 28 0.52 1.13 1.41
C LYS A 28 1.22 2.00 2.45
N VAL A 29 0.87 3.29 2.47
CA VAL A 29 1.49 4.28 3.36
C VAL A 29 1.08 4.05 4.81
N LEU A 30 -0.22 3.83 5.06
CA LEU A 30 -0.73 3.53 6.40
C LEU A 30 -0.07 2.27 6.97
N TRP A 31 0.00 1.20 6.18
CA TRP A 31 0.64 -0.03 6.62
C TRP A 31 2.13 0.16 6.93
N CYS A 32 2.86 0.87 6.06
CA CYS A 32 4.27 1.16 6.32
C CYS A 32 4.48 1.99 7.59
N ALA A 33 3.64 3.00 7.83
CA ALA A 33 3.68 3.82 9.04
C ALA A 33 3.39 2.99 10.30
N GLU A 34 2.41 2.08 10.24
CA GLU A 34 2.09 1.15 11.32
C GLU A 34 3.23 0.15 11.60
N GLU A 35 3.91 -0.37 10.57
CA GLU A 35 5.09 -1.24 10.73
C GLU A 35 6.29 -0.48 11.33
N ALA A 36 6.42 0.79 10.97
CA ALA A 36 7.45 1.66 11.51
C ALA A 36 7.16 2.12 12.95
N GLY A 37 5.93 1.93 13.44
CA GLY A 37 5.52 2.39 14.76
C GLY A 37 5.49 3.92 14.91
N VAL A 38 5.39 4.66 13.80
CA VAL A 38 5.36 6.13 13.84
C VAL A 38 3.95 6.64 14.11
N ALA A 39 3.84 7.67 14.94
CA ALA A 39 2.60 8.39 15.15
C ALA A 39 2.29 9.26 13.93
N TYR A 40 1.02 9.27 13.47
CA TYR A 40 0.59 10.10 12.37
C TYR A 40 -0.83 10.64 12.56
N THR A 41 -1.09 11.79 11.97
CA THR A 41 -2.43 12.35 11.81
C THR A 41 -2.95 11.97 10.42
N SER A 42 -4.13 11.35 10.33
CA SER A 42 -4.78 11.02 9.07
C SER A 42 -5.86 12.02 8.73
N ILE A 43 -5.80 12.60 7.53
CA ILE A 43 -6.78 13.56 7.00
C ILE A 43 -7.44 12.94 5.78
N GLU A 44 -8.77 12.76 5.85
CA GLU A 44 -9.55 12.17 4.77
C GLU A 44 -9.65 13.14 3.57
N VAL A 45 -9.15 12.68 2.41
CA VAL A 45 -9.12 13.41 1.14
C VAL A 45 -9.34 12.44 -0.01
N GLY A 46 -10.01 12.90 -1.05
CA GLY A 46 -10.27 12.17 -2.30
C GLY A 46 -11.47 11.23 -2.24
N GLY A 47 -11.98 10.84 -3.39
CA GLY A 47 -13.22 10.07 -3.51
C GLY A 47 -14.41 10.82 -2.93
N ALA A 48 -15.19 10.16 -2.06
CA ALA A 48 -16.37 10.76 -1.43
C ALA A 48 -16.04 11.95 -0.51
N PHE A 49 -14.80 12.08 -0.04
CA PHE A 49 -14.37 13.20 0.82
C PHE A 49 -14.00 14.46 0.02
N GLY A 50 -13.79 14.35 -1.31
CA GLY A 50 -13.39 15.48 -2.14
C GLY A 50 -12.07 16.11 -1.68
N ARG A 51 -11.94 17.42 -1.80
CA ARG A 51 -10.83 18.29 -1.37
C ARG A 51 -9.48 18.07 -2.06
N ASN A 52 -9.32 17.04 -2.87
CA ASN A 52 -8.08 16.75 -3.60
C ASN A 52 -7.86 17.67 -4.83
N ASP A 53 -8.85 18.46 -5.18
CA ASP A 53 -8.83 19.45 -6.26
C ASP A 53 -8.72 20.90 -5.77
N THR A 54 -8.74 21.13 -4.44
CA THR A 54 -8.60 22.48 -3.88
C THR A 54 -7.19 23.03 -4.09
N PRO A 55 -7.03 24.38 -4.21
CA PRO A 55 -5.72 25.02 -4.33
C PRO A 55 -4.75 24.64 -3.22
N GLU A 56 -5.23 24.53 -1.97
CA GLU A 56 -4.44 24.18 -0.79
C GLU A 56 -3.86 22.76 -0.92
N TYR A 57 -4.69 21.79 -1.31
CA TYR A 57 -4.21 20.42 -1.50
C TYR A 57 -3.29 20.30 -2.72
N ARG A 58 -3.59 21.00 -3.81
CA ARG A 58 -2.75 21.00 -5.01
C ARG A 58 -1.40 21.67 -4.79
N ALA A 59 -1.27 22.55 -3.81
CA ALA A 59 0.02 23.07 -3.37
C ALA A 59 0.89 22.00 -2.71
N LEU A 60 0.30 21.01 -2.05
CA LEU A 60 0.98 19.85 -1.46
C LEU A 60 1.25 18.77 -2.52
N ASN A 61 0.26 18.49 -3.37
CA ASN A 61 0.35 17.48 -4.43
C ASN A 61 -0.28 18.01 -5.74
N PRO A 62 0.54 18.44 -6.69
CA PRO A 62 0.04 19.04 -7.93
C PRO A 62 -0.81 18.10 -8.79
N ASN A 63 -0.68 16.77 -8.57
CA ASN A 63 -1.47 15.77 -9.29
C ASN A 63 -2.93 15.71 -8.79
N GLY A 64 -3.25 16.26 -7.61
CA GLY A 64 -4.58 16.14 -7.02
C GLY A 64 -4.96 14.68 -6.69
N LEU A 65 -3.99 13.82 -6.41
CA LEU A 65 -4.16 12.40 -6.10
C LEU A 65 -3.79 12.11 -4.64
N VAL A 66 -4.18 10.93 -4.17
CA VAL A 66 -3.84 10.44 -2.82
C VAL A 66 -3.00 9.17 -2.91
N PRO A 67 -2.07 8.92 -1.97
CA PRO A 67 -1.75 9.69 -0.77
C PRO A 67 -0.84 10.90 -1.00
N THR A 68 -0.84 11.81 -0.01
CA THR A 68 0.21 12.79 0.23
C THR A 68 0.66 12.64 1.68
N MET A 69 1.94 12.83 1.94
CA MET A 69 2.53 12.81 3.28
C MET A 69 3.28 14.11 3.53
N GLN A 70 3.23 14.60 4.76
CA GLN A 70 4.11 15.65 5.25
C GLN A 70 4.84 15.15 6.51
N ASP A 71 6.13 15.39 6.57
CA ASP A 71 6.99 15.10 7.72
C ASP A 71 7.89 16.32 7.95
N GLY A 72 7.55 17.14 8.93
CA GLY A 72 8.12 18.46 9.11
C GLY A 72 7.90 19.33 7.86
N GLU A 73 8.98 19.79 7.24
CA GLU A 73 8.94 20.59 6.01
C GLU A 73 8.88 19.73 4.72
N LEU A 74 9.17 18.42 4.84
CA LEU A 74 9.15 17.52 3.69
C LEU A 74 7.72 17.16 3.32
N VAL A 75 7.33 17.46 2.08
CA VAL A 75 6.07 17.01 1.48
C VAL A 75 6.39 16.00 0.38
N LEU A 76 5.79 14.81 0.48
CA LEU A 76 5.94 13.74 -0.52
C LEU A 76 4.59 13.27 -1.04
N TRP A 77 4.57 12.97 -2.30
CA TRP A 77 3.52 12.23 -3.00
C TRP A 77 4.15 11.06 -3.77
N GLU A 78 3.36 10.18 -4.41
CA GLU A 78 3.68 8.84 -4.85
C GLU A 78 3.82 7.85 -3.69
N SER A 79 2.84 6.94 -3.61
CA SER A 79 2.75 5.99 -2.49
C SER A 79 4.00 5.15 -2.27
N ASN A 80 4.68 4.72 -3.35
CA ASN A 80 5.91 3.93 -3.25
C ASN A 80 7.11 4.79 -2.80
N ALA A 81 7.17 6.07 -3.19
CA ALA A 81 8.20 6.99 -2.69
C ALA A 81 8.03 7.23 -1.19
N ILE A 82 6.79 7.43 -0.74
CA ILE A 82 6.48 7.58 0.69
C ILE A 82 6.85 6.31 1.47
N VAL A 83 6.51 5.11 0.95
CA VAL A 83 6.88 3.83 1.58
C VAL A 83 8.40 3.70 1.71
N ARG A 84 9.16 4.01 0.66
CA ARG A 84 10.63 3.97 0.71
C ARG A 84 11.20 4.94 1.74
N TYR A 85 10.64 6.16 1.80
CA TYR A 85 11.04 7.15 2.79
C TYR A 85 10.76 6.69 4.21
N LEU A 86 9.53 6.26 4.50
CA LEU A 86 9.16 5.78 5.83
C LEU A 86 10.00 4.58 6.28
N ALA A 87 10.23 3.63 5.38
CA ALA A 87 11.08 2.47 5.67
C ALA A 87 12.52 2.89 5.95
N ALA A 88 13.11 3.75 5.14
CA ALA A 88 14.49 4.20 5.31
C ALA A 88 14.68 5.04 6.58
N GLN A 89 13.74 5.94 6.87
CA GLN A 89 13.84 6.91 7.95
C GLN A 89 13.48 6.31 9.32
N TYR A 90 12.41 5.50 9.37
CA TYR A 90 11.78 5.09 10.63
C TYR A 90 11.80 3.58 10.88
N ALA A 91 12.00 2.76 9.85
CA ALA A 91 12.01 1.31 9.96
C ALA A 91 13.14 0.67 9.14
N PRO A 92 14.43 0.88 9.52
CA PRO A 92 15.58 0.39 8.74
C PRO A 92 15.55 -1.11 8.44
N ALA A 93 14.89 -1.92 9.29
CA ALA A 93 14.68 -3.34 9.06
C ALA A 93 13.82 -3.64 7.83
N LEU A 94 12.97 -2.70 7.39
CA LEU A 94 12.16 -2.81 6.17
C LEU A 94 12.89 -2.30 4.93
N TYR A 95 14.04 -1.66 5.09
CA TYR A 95 14.80 -1.03 4.01
C TYR A 95 16.19 -1.67 3.88
N PRO A 96 16.35 -2.71 3.03
CA PRO A 96 17.64 -3.37 2.85
C PRO A 96 18.74 -2.39 2.47
N GLN A 97 19.85 -2.40 3.20
CA GLN A 97 20.95 -1.44 2.98
C GLN A 97 21.78 -1.80 1.75
N ALA A 98 21.97 -3.09 1.48
CA ALA A 98 22.69 -3.54 0.29
C ALA A 98 21.87 -3.24 -0.98
N PRO A 99 22.45 -2.52 -1.98
CA PRO A 99 21.70 -2.14 -3.18
C PRO A 99 21.10 -3.32 -3.94
N ALA A 100 21.82 -4.45 -4.02
CA ALA A 100 21.33 -5.64 -4.69
C ALA A 100 20.10 -6.26 -4.01
N GLU A 101 20.12 -6.35 -2.69
CA GLU A 101 18.98 -6.85 -1.90
C GLU A 101 17.78 -5.90 -2.02
N ARG A 102 18.02 -4.59 -1.92
CA ARG A 102 16.97 -3.59 -2.07
C ARG A 102 16.32 -3.64 -3.44
N ALA A 103 17.10 -3.79 -4.51
CA ALA A 103 16.60 -3.89 -5.88
C ALA A 103 15.65 -5.09 -6.07
N LEU A 104 15.83 -6.18 -5.33
CA LEU A 104 14.90 -7.32 -5.35
C LEU A 104 13.51 -6.94 -4.82
N GLY A 105 13.43 -6.09 -3.83
CA GLY A 105 12.17 -5.53 -3.33
C GLY A 105 11.61 -4.44 -4.25
N ASP A 106 12.47 -3.51 -4.70
CA ASP A 106 12.09 -2.39 -5.56
C ASP A 106 11.40 -2.85 -6.85
N ARG A 107 11.89 -3.91 -7.49
CA ARG A 107 11.25 -4.47 -8.70
C ARG A 107 9.79 -4.86 -8.47
N TRP A 108 9.44 -5.38 -7.28
CA TRP A 108 8.06 -5.72 -6.96
C TRP A 108 7.21 -4.50 -6.66
N MET A 109 7.80 -3.45 -6.06
CA MET A 109 7.14 -2.17 -5.86
C MET A 109 6.76 -1.53 -7.19
N ASP A 110 7.70 -1.48 -8.12
CA ASP A 110 7.51 -0.87 -9.43
C ASP A 110 6.60 -1.73 -10.33
N TRP A 111 6.79 -3.05 -10.35
CA TRP A 111 5.91 -3.98 -11.06
C TRP A 111 4.46 -3.89 -10.59
N THR A 112 4.23 -3.76 -9.29
CA THR A 112 2.88 -3.60 -8.77
C THR A 112 2.21 -2.36 -9.34
N THR A 113 2.92 -1.24 -9.41
CA THR A 113 2.37 0.02 -9.89
C THR A 113 2.22 0.05 -11.41
N SER A 114 3.25 -0.38 -12.15
CA SER A 114 3.30 -0.27 -13.61
C SER A 114 2.53 -1.36 -14.33
N THR A 115 2.44 -2.56 -13.74
CA THR A 115 1.92 -3.75 -14.43
C THR A 115 0.62 -4.26 -13.82
N PHE A 116 0.57 -4.42 -12.49
CA PHE A 116 -0.56 -5.07 -11.83
C PHE A 116 -1.71 -4.11 -11.50
N ALA A 117 -1.42 -2.94 -10.96
CA ALA A 117 -2.44 -2.06 -10.37
C ALA A 117 -3.53 -1.62 -11.35
N GLY A 118 -3.18 -1.35 -12.62
CA GLY A 118 -4.14 -0.96 -13.64
C GLY A 118 -5.15 -2.08 -13.96
N VAL A 119 -4.65 -3.29 -14.15
CA VAL A 119 -5.48 -4.47 -14.44
C VAL A 119 -6.38 -4.80 -13.25
N PHE A 120 -5.81 -4.80 -12.04
CA PHE A 120 -6.57 -5.08 -10.83
C PHE A 120 -7.63 -4.01 -10.52
N ARG A 121 -7.36 -2.76 -10.84
CA ARG A 121 -8.35 -1.68 -10.71
C ARG A 121 -9.60 -1.98 -11.53
N ASP A 122 -9.46 -2.45 -12.76
CA ASP A 122 -10.59 -2.76 -13.63
C ASP A 122 -11.45 -3.89 -13.04
N LEU A 123 -10.81 -4.93 -12.48
CA LEU A 123 -11.49 -5.99 -11.74
C LEU A 123 -12.22 -5.44 -10.51
N PHE A 124 -11.51 -4.69 -9.66
CA PHE A 124 -12.04 -4.15 -8.40
C PHE A 124 -13.26 -3.25 -8.64
N TRP A 125 -13.17 -2.37 -9.63
CA TRP A 125 -14.28 -1.48 -9.97
C TRP A 125 -15.45 -2.25 -10.54
N GLY A 126 -15.21 -3.19 -11.45
CA GLY A 126 -16.27 -4.01 -12.06
C GLY A 126 -17.05 -4.82 -11.01
N VAL A 127 -16.35 -5.37 -10.00
CA VAL A 127 -16.98 -6.22 -8.98
C VAL A 127 -17.64 -5.40 -7.86
N LEU A 128 -16.98 -4.34 -7.35
CA LEU A 128 -17.41 -3.66 -6.13
C LEU A 128 -18.00 -2.28 -6.34
N ARG A 129 -17.52 -1.49 -7.32
CA ARG A 129 -17.89 -0.09 -7.46
C ARG A 129 -18.91 0.18 -8.56
N THR A 130 -18.96 -0.65 -9.57
CA THR A 130 -19.96 -0.54 -10.64
C THR A 130 -21.30 -1.07 -10.13
N PRO A 131 -22.39 -0.29 -10.24
CA PRO A 131 -23.74 -0.76 -9.93
C PRO A 131 -24.05 -2.07 -10.67
N GLN A 132 -24.73 -3.00 -10.02
CA GLN A 132 -24.96 -4.35 -10.57
C GLN A 132 -25.58 -4.34 -11.98
N ALA A 133 -26.52 -3.41 -12.24
CA ALA A 133 -27.19 -3.27 -13.54
C ALA A 133 -26.26 -2.76 -14.67
N GLU A 134 -25.11 -2.18 -14.33
CA GLU A 134 -24.15 -1.59 -15.26
C GLU A 134 -22.90 -2.45 -15.45
N ARG A 135 -22.82 -3.59 -14.75
CA ARG A 135 -21.65 -4.48 -14.81
C ARG A 135 -21.56 -5.17 -16.15
N ASP A 136 -20.36 -5.21 -16.70
CA ASP A 136 -20.01 -5.99 -17.88
C ASP A 136 -19.32 -7.31 -17.43
N PRO A 137 -20.02 -8.45 -17.48
CA PRO A 137 -19.47 -9.73 -17.05
C PRO A 137 -18.25 -10.17 -17.85
N ALA A 138 -18.20 -9.86 -19.16
CA ALA A 138 -17.09 -10.24 -20.03
C ALA A 138 -15.82 -9.44 -19.66
N ARG A 139 -15.97 -8.16 -19.40
CA ARG A 139 -14.88 -7.29 -18.95
C ARG A 139 -14.36 -7.72 -17.57
N ILE A 140 -15.26 -8.05 -16.64
CA ILE A 140 -14.88 -8.56 -15.30
C ILE A 140 -14.11 -9.88 -15.43
N ALA A 141 -14.62 -10.84 -16.25
CA ALA A 141 -13.94 -12.11 -16.47
C ALA A 141 -12.54 -11.93 -17.09
N ALA A 142 -12.41 -11.05 -18.07
CA ALA A 142 -11.11 -10.75 -18.68
C ALA A 142 -10.14 -10.11 -17.68
N ALA A 143 -10.60 -9.17 -16.84
CA ALA A 143 -9.78 -8.54 -15.80
C ALA A 143 -9.38 -9.55 -14.70
N LEU A 144 -10.29 -10.48 -14.34
CA LEU A 144 -10.02 -11.56 -13.40
C LEU A 144 -8.93 -12.50 -13.92
N ALA A 145 -9.07 -12.99 -15.17
CA ALA A 145 -8.09 -13.86 -15.81
C ALA A 145 -6.71 -13.19 -15.86
N ARG A 146 -6.63 -11.95 -16.35
CA ARG A 146 -5.36 -11.20 -16.40
C ARG A 146 -4.76 -10.96 -15.02
N SER A 147 -5.58 -10.64 -14.02
CA SER A 147 -5.09 -10.49 -12.63
C SER A 147 -4.53 -11.80 -12.10
N GLY A 148 -5.20 -12.93 -12.35
CA GLY A 148 -4.74 -14.27 -11.99
C GLY A 148 -3.40 -14.62 -12.65
N ASP A 149 -3.25 -14.38 -13.96
CA ASP A 149 -2.00 -14.62 -14.69
C ASP A 149 -0.83 -13.78 -14.16
N LEU A 150 -1.10 -12.54 -13.75
CA LEU A 150 -0.09 -11.69 -13.15
C LEU A 150 0.27 -12.19 -11.74
N LEU A 151 -0.72 -12.57 -10.94
CA LEU A 151 -0.50 -13.07 -9.58
C LEU A 151 0.18 -14.44 -9.57
N ALA A 152 0.03 -15.26 -10.62
CA ALA A 152 0.77 -16.51 -10.76
C ALA A 152 2.30 -16.28 -10.81
N ARG A 153 2.76 -15.13 -11.31
CA ARG A 153 4.18 -14.74 -11.26
C ARG A 153 4.66 -14.46 -9.83
N ALA A 154 3.83 -13.82 -9.03
CA ALA A 154 4.12 -13.61 -7.61
C ALA A 154 4.08 -14.93 -6.83
N ASP A 155 3.11 -15.82 -7.13
CA ASP A 155 3.01 -17.16 -6.55
C ASP A 155 4.27 -17.98 -6.82
N ALA A 156 4.76 -17.99 -8.08
CA ALA A 156 5.99 -18.69 -8.46
C ALA A 156 7.24 -18.15 -7.73
N ALA A 157 7.31 -16.82 -7.50
CA ALA A 157 8.39 -16.24 -6.71
C ALA A 157 8.28 -16.65 -5.23
N LEU A 158 7.07 -16.64 -4.68
CA LEU A 158 6.77 -17.01 -3.30
C LEU A 158 6.92 -18.53 -3.03
N ALA A 159 6.97 -19.36 -4.06
CA ALA A 159 7.36 -20.75 -3.95
C ALA A 159 8.82 -20.95 -3.55
N GLN A 160 9.68 -19.97 -3.84
CA GLN A 160 11.12 -20.02 -3.58
C GLN A 160 11.54 -19.28 -2.30
N GLN A 161 10.68 -18.42 -1.77
CA GLN A 161 11.00 -17.56 -0.62
C GLN A 161 9.73 -17.11 0.09
N PRO A 162 9.78 -16.85 1.41
CA PRO A 162 8.58 -16.55 2.18
C PRO A 162 7.95 -15.18 1.88
N TYR A 163 8.72 -14.24 1.33
CA TYR A 163 8.28 -12.87 1.04
C TYR A 163 8.78 -12.41 -0.34
N LEU A 164 8.08 -11.46 -0.96
CA LEU A 164 8.52 -10.88 -2.23
C LEU A 164 9.87 -10.16 -2.11
N SER A 165 10.15 -9.62 -0.94
CA SER A 165 11.42 -9.00 -0.60
C SER A 165 12.56 -10.00 -0.32
N GLY A 166 12.25 -11.29 -0.19
CA GLY A 166 13.24 -12.34 0.11
C GLY A 166 12.91 -13.17 1.36
N ALA A 167 13.94 -13.45 2.18
CA ALA A 167 13.78 -14.26 3.39
C ALA A 167 13.01 -13.54 4.51
N GLN A 168 12.97 -12.21 4.49
CA GLN A 168 12.30 -11.38 5.49
C GLN A 168 11.29 -10.46 4.81
N PHE A 169 10.23 -10.12 5.57
CA PHE A 169 9.29 -9.08 5.18
C PHE A 169 10.01 -7.72 5.10
N ALA A 170 9.83 -7.00 3.99
CA ALA A 170 10.36 -5.66 3.80
C ALA A 170 9.46 -4.82 2.88
N MET A 171 9.90 -3.62 2.54
CA MET A 171 9.14 -2.64 1.77
C MET A 171 8.61 -3.18 0.42
N GLY A 172 9.31 -4.13 -0.20
CA GLY A 172 8.90 -4.75 -1.47
C GLY A 172 7.59 -5.55 -1.39
N ASP A 173 7.20 -6.00 -0.20
CA ASP A 173 5.95 -6.72 0.04
C ASP A 173 4.73 -5.78 0.16
N ILE A 174 4.97 -4.53 0.56
CA ILE A 174 3.92 -3.58 0.91
C ILE A 174 3.00 -3.24 -0.27
N PRO A 175 3.49 -2.89 -1.47
CA PRO A 175 2.61 -2.51 -2.55
C PRO A 175 1.64 -3.61 -2.96
N LEU A 176 2.13 -4.80 -3.32
CA LEU A 176 1.25 -5.89 -3.71
C LEU A 176 0.37 -6.34 -2.55
N GLY A 177 0.92 -6.43 -1.33
CA GLY A 177 0.18 -6.80 -0.13
C GLY A 177 -1.05 -5.92 0.13
N SER A 178 -0.97 -4.63 -0.22
CA SER A 178 -2.11 -3.70 -0.08
C SER A 178 -3.26 -4.00 -1.05
N PHE A 179 -2.99 -4.61 -2.21
CA PHE A 179 -4.01 -5.04 -3.17
C PHE A 179 -4.54 -6.44 -2.85
N ILE A 180 -3.69 -7.32 -2.31
CA ILE A 180 -4.01 -8.73 -2.07
C ILE A 180 -5.14 -8.91 -1.06
N TYR A 181 -5.31 -8.01 -0.11
CA TYR A 181 -6.49 -7.99 0.75
C TYR A 181 -7.78 -7.99 -0.07
N ALA A 182 -7.90 -7.06 -1.01
CA ALA A 182 -9.09 -7.01 -1.87
C ALA A 182 -9.23 -8.24 -2.77
N TRP A 183 -8.13 -8.79 -3.29
CA TRP A 183 -8.15 -10.03 -4.08
C TRP A 183 -8.79 -11.19 -3.33
N PHE A 184 -8.46 -11.37 -2.04
CA PHE A 184 -8.97 -12.47 -1.25
C PHE A 184 -10.35 -12.21 -0.63
N GLU A 185 -10.73 -10.95 -0.39
CA GLU A 185 -12.01 -10.60 0.23
C GLU A 185 -13.14 -10.34 -0.78
N MET A 186 -12.84 -10.12 -2.07
CA MET A 186 -13.87 -9.95 -3.11
C MET A 186 -14.59 -11.28 -3.37
N PRO A 187 -15.91 -11.25 -3.68
CA PRO A 187 -16.69 -12.44 -4.07
C PRO A 187 -16.40 -12.83 -5.53
N ILE A 188 -15.24 -13.40 -5.79
CA ILE A 188 -14.77 -13.82 -7.11
C ILE A 188 -14.29 -15.28 -7.06
N GLU A 189 -14.47 -16.01 -8.16
CA GLU A 189 -13.88 -17.34 -8.36
C GLU A 189 -12.44 -17.18 -8.84
N ARG A 190 -11.51 -17.22 -7.90
CA ARG A 190 -10.07 -17.00 -8.17
C ARG A 190 -9.36 -18.30 -8.46
N PRO A 191 -8.28 -18.28 -9.30
CA PRO A 191 -7.41 -19.44 -9.48
C PRO A 191 -6.71 -19.81 -8.16
N GLU A 192 -6.36 -21.09 -8.02
CA GLU A 192 -5.56 -21.57 -6.89
C GLU A 192 -4.11 -21.09 -7.03
N LEU A 193 -3.66 -20.32 -6.06
CA LEU A 193 -2.31 -19.76 -5.95
C LEU A 193 -1.82 -20.00 -4.51
N PRO A 194 -1.34 -21.22 -4.20
CA PRO A 194 -1.12 -21.67 -2.82
C PRO A 194 -0.02 -20.90 -2.10
N HIS A 195 1.05 -20.51 -2.80
CA HIS A 195 2.14 -19.75 -2.19
C HIS A 195 1.76 -18.29 -1.94
N LEU A 196 0.99 -17.68 -2.84
CA LEU A 196 0.40 -16.37 -2.67
C LEU A 196 -0.58 -16.36 -1.48
N GLN A 197 -1.41 -17.40 -1.36
CA GLN A 197 -2.32 -17.55 -0.24
C GLN A 197 -1.57 -17.70 1.09
N ALA A 198 -0.52 -18.51 1.12
CA ALA A 198 0.31 -18.69 2.31
C ALA A 198 1.02 -17.38 2.70
N TRP A 199 1.50 -16.60 1.72
CA TRP A 199 2.05 -15.27 1.96
C TRP A 199 1.00 -14.31 2.50
N TYR A 200 -0.21 -14.28 1.93
CA TYR A 200 -1.31 -13.47 2.43
C TYR A 200 -1.66 -13.81 3.90
N GLN A 201 -1.66 -15.08 4.29
CA GLN A 201 -1.89 -15.46 5.68
C GLN A 201 -0.79 -14.92 6.61
N ARG A 202 0.49 -14.92 6.18
CA ARG A 202 1.57 -14.30 6.93
C ARG A 202 1.37 -12.79 7.11
N LEU A 203 0.90 -12.09 6.06
CA LEU A 203 0.58 -10.66 6.12
C LEU A 203 -0.57 -10.38 7.09
N ARG A 204 -1.67 -11.15 7.01
CA ARG A 204 -2.84 -11.02 7.88
C ARG A 204 -2.52 -11.17 9.37
N ALA A 205 -1.52 -11.97 9.70
CA ALA A 205 -1.08 -12.17 11.08
C ALA A 205 -0.35 -10.96 11.67
N ARG A 206 0.04 -9.98 10.84
CA ARG A 206 0.75 -8.77 11.29
C ARG A 206 -0.24 -7.73 11.83
N PRO A 207 -0.10 -7.27 13.08
CA PRO A 207 -0.99 -6.24 13.62
C PRO A 207 -1.01 -4.94 12.80
N ALA A 208 0.13 -4.55 12.23
CA ALA A 208 0.24 -3.38 11.37
C ALA A 208 -0.56 -3.53 10.07
N TYR A 209 -0.56 -4.72 9.47
CA TYR A 209 -1.38 -5.02 8.29
C TYR A 209 -2.88 -4.91 8.60
N GLN A 210 -3.30 -5.45 9.74
CA GLN A 210 -4.70 -5.39 10.17
C GLN A 210 -5.16 -3.94 10.31
N ARG A 211 -4.35 -3.07 10.94
CA ARG A 211 -4.70 -1.66 11.14
C ARG A 211 -4.61 -0.84 9.86
N GLY A 212 -3.58 -1.07 9.04
CA GLY A 212 -3.29 -0.24 7.87
C GLY A 212 -4.03 -0.67 6.59
N VAL A 213 -4.37 -1.98 6.44
CA VAL A 213 -4.89 -2.54 5.18
C VAL A 213 -6.29 -3.14 5.32
N MET A 214 -6.57 -3.87 6.40
CA MET A 214 -7.83 -4.63 6.56
C MET A 214 -8.99 -3.71 6.95
N THR A 215 -9.41 -2.87 6.03
CA THR A 215 -10.54 -1.95 6.16
C THR A 215 -11.63 -2.32 5.16
N ALA A 216 -12.85 -1.83 5.35
CA ALA A 216 -13.96 -2.11 4.43
C ALA A 216 -13.57 -1.86 2.97
N LEU A 217 -13.99 -2.77 2.10
CA LEU A 217 -13.84 -2.65 0.64
C LEU A 217 -15.04 -1.86 0.09
N THR A 218 -14.83 -0.58 -0.22
CA THR A 218 -15.87 0.33 -0.74
C THR A 218 -15.38 1.08 -1.96
#